data_62481d9c1387cb95924560dac7f123b5
#
_entry.id   62481d9c1387cb95924560dac7f123b5
#
_cell.length_a   1.000
_cell.length_b   1.000
_cell.length_c   1.000
_cell.angle_alpha   90.00
_cell.angle_beta   90.00
_cell.angle_gamma   90.00
#
_symmetry.space_group_name_H-M   'P 1'
#
loop_
_entity.id
_entity.type
_entity.pdbx_description
1 polymer ?
#
loop_
_entity_poly.entity_id
_entity_poly.type
_entity_poly.pdbx_seq_one_letter_code
_entity_poly.pdbx_strand_id
1 'polypeptide(L)'
;SNLLNQMKEMGSADKYPELLEEMPRVRAELGYPPLVTPTSQIVGSMAALNVTLGRYKMIPNEVKDLVRGKYGRTPAPIDPEVKKLAIGDEPQIDHRPADDIAPQMESLKAKLAAAGYPNADIDDVLSYALFPDVALAYFKKHR
;
A
#
# COMPACT_ATOMS: atom_id res chain seq x y z
N SER A 1 4.84 -16.95 -10.56
CA SER A 1 4.59 -15.55 -10.23
C SER A 1 4.16 -15.45 -8.76
N ASN A 2 4.38 -14.30 -8.10
CA ASN A 2 3.97 -14.06 -6.70
C ASN A 2 2.48 -14.37 -6.48
N LEU A 3 1.63 -14.05 -7.44
CA LEU A 3 0.20 -14.26 -7.36
C LEU A 3 -0.19 -15.75 -7.29
N LEU A 4 0.44 -16.58 -8.11
CA LEU A 4 0.23 -18.03 -8.08
C LEU A 4 0.72 -18.65 -6.75
N ASN A 5 1.83 -18.15 -6.21
CA ASN A 5 2.33 -18.61 -4.92
C ASN A 5 1.39 -18.21 -3.79
N GLN A 6 0.87 -16.97 -3.78
CA GLN A 6 -0.14 -16.54 -2.82
C GLN A 6 -1.39 -17.43 -2.86
N MET A 7 -1.89 -17.76 -4.05
CA MET A 7 -3.04 -18.67 -4.18
C MET A 7 -2.73 -20.09 -3.70
N LYS A 8 -1.52 -20.59 -3.90
CA LYS A 8 -1.09 -21.90 -3.36
C LYS A 8 -1.06 -21.87 -1.83
N GLU A 9 -0.54 -20.81 -1.23
CA GLU A 9 -0.53 -20.62 0.23
C GLU A 9 -1.95 -20.51 0.81
N MET A 10 -2.87 -19.94 0.06
CA MET A 10 -4.30 -19.85 0.42
C MET A 10 -5.08 -21.16 0.13
N GLY A 11 -4.43 -22.20 -0.39
CA GLY A 11 -5.08 -23.48 -0.73
C GLY A 11 -6.07 -23.39 -1.89
N SER A 12 -5.96 -22.38 -2.76
CA SER A 12 -6.92 -22.07 -3.83
C SER A 12 -6.26 -22.00 -5.22
N ALA A 13 -5.19 -22.77 -5.43
CA ALA A 13 -4.46 -22.81 -6.71
C ALA A 13 -5.34 -23.30 -7.89
N ASP A 14 -6.36 -24.09 -7.61
CA ASP A 14 -7.37 -24.56 -8.57
C ASP A 14 -8.21 -23.43 -9.14
N LYS A 15 -8.36 -22.31 -8.41
CA LYS A 15 -9.10 -21.12 -8.82
C LYS A 15 -8.28 -20.12 -9.64
N TYR A 16 -7.07 -20.49 -10.04
CA TYR A 16 -6.20 -19.60 -10.82
C TYR A 16 -6.81 -19.12 -12.15
N PRO A 17 -7.56 -19.93 -12.91
CA PRO A 17 -8.27 -19.46 -14.10
C PRO A 17 -9.28 -18.36 -13.79
N GLU A 18 -10.09 -18.52 -12.72
CA GLU A 18 -11.05 -17.52 -12.28
C GLU A 18 -10.36 -16.21 -11.88
N LEU A 19 -9.18 -16.30 -11.27
CA LEU A 19 -8.38 -15.12 -10.92
C LEU A 19 -7.96 -14.33 -12.15
N LEU A 20 -7.56 -15.02 -13.24
CA LEU A 20 -7.16 -14.36 -14.49
C LEU A 20 -8.32 -13.59 -15.13
N GLU A 21 -9.55 -14.05 -14.95
CA GLU A 21 -10.76 -13.35 -15.41
C GLU A 21 -11.15 -12.19 -14.47
N GLU A 22 -10.95 -12.36 -13.17
CA GLU A 22 -11.30 -11.34 -12.18
C GLU A 22 -10.32 -10.16 -12.17
N MET A 23 -9.03 -10.38 -12.50
CA MET A 23 -8.01 -9.32 -12.54
C MET A 23 -8.37 -8.11 -13.38
N PRO A 24 -8.73 -8.25 -14.68
CA PRO A 24 -9.13 -7.11 -15.51
C PRO A 24 -10.40 -6.42 -15.00
N ARG A 25 -11.32 -7.16 -14.40
CA ARG A 25 -12.54 -6.64 -13.81
C ARG A 25 -12.24 -5.76 -12.61
N VAL A 26 -11.47 -6.25 -11.65
CA VAL A 26 -11.04 -5.46 -10.48
C VAL A 26 -10.24 -4.24 -10.90
N ARG A 27 -9.36 -4.38 -11.90
CA ARG A 27 -8.61 -3.24 -12.43
C ARG A 27 -9.53 -2.15 -12.98
N ALA A 28 -10.56 -2.52 -13.73
CA ALA A 28 -11.53 -1.57 -14.26
C ALA A 28 -12.31 -0.88 -13.13
N GLU A 29 -12.80 -1.64 -12.16
CA GLU A 29 -13.55 -1.15 -11.00
C GLU A 29 -12.73 -0.22 -10.10
N LEU A 30 -11.41 -0.42 -10.01
CA LEU A 30 -10.48 0.46 -9.29
C LEU A 30 -9.97 1.65 -10.11
N GLY A 31 -10.58 1.95 -11.27
CA GLY A 31 -10.25 3.11 -12.08
C GLY A 31 -9.00 2.94 -12.96
N TYR A 32 -8.73 1.73 -13.40
CA TYR A 32 -7.61 1.37 -14.30
C TYR A 32 -6.22 1.77 -13.79
N PRO A 33 -5.86 1.52 -12.53
CA PRO A 33 -4.52 1.83 -12.07
C PRO A 33 -3.47 1.14 -12.96
N PRO A 34 -2.31 1.76 -13.19
CA PRO A 34 -1.20 1.12 -13.90
C PRO A 34 -0.74 -0.11 -13.11
N LEU A 35 -0.48 -1.23 -13.81
CA LEU A 35 -0.07 -2.48 -13.17
C LEU A 35 1.45 -2.51 -12.93
N VAL A 36 1.92 -1.56 -12.13
CA VAL A 36 3.30 -1.46 -11.62
C VAL A 36 3.27 -1.55 -10.09
N THR A 37 4.40 -1.76 -9.46
CA THR A 37 4.50 -1.76 -7.99
C THR A 37 4.16 -0.36 -7.43
N PRO A 38 3.29 -0.22 -6.42
CA PRO A 38 2.61 -1.29 -5.67
C PRO A 38 1.21 -1.67 -6.22
N THR A 39 0.67 -0.93 -7.18
CA THR A 39 -0.73 -1.06 -7.64
C THR A 39 -1.05 -2.41 -8.28
N SER A 40 -0.06 -3.04 -8.94
CA SER A 40 -0.23 -4.42 -9.45
C SER A 40 -0.51 -5.43 -8.33
N GLN A 41 0.13 -5.25 -7.18
CA GLN A 41 -0.09 -6.11 -6.01
C GLN A 41 -1.44 -5.82 -5.36
N ILE A 42 -1.87 -4.57 -5.30
CA ILE A 42 -3.17 -4.16 -4.77
C ILE A 42 -4.30 -4.77 -5.60
N VAL A 43 -4.25 -4.64 -6.93
CA VAL A 43 -5.23 -5.24 -7.84
C VAL A 43 -5.21 -6.77 -7.74
N GLY A 44 -4.02 -7.39 -7.74
CA GLY A 44 -3.87 -8.83 -7.66
C GLY A 44 -4.40 -9.42 -6.36
N SER A 45 -4.08 -8.81 -5.23
CA SER A 45 -4.56 -9.25 -3.92
C SER A 45 -6.08 -9.11 -3.80
N MET A 46 -6.66 -8.00 -4.30
CA MET A 46 -8.11 -7.82 -4.29
C MET A 46 -8.81 -8.86 -5.17
N ALA A 47 -8.30 -9.13 -6.37
CA ALA A 47 -8.84 -10.15 -7.25
C ALA A 47 -8.77 -11.55 -6.62
N ALA A 48 -7.65 -11.90 -5.97
CA ALA A 48 -7.49 -13.17 -5.27
C ALA A 48 -8.50 -13.32 -4.11
N LEU A 49 -8.72 -12.26 -3.32
CA LEU A 49 -9.71 -12.26 -2.26
C LEU A 49 -11.15 -12.37 -2.79
N ASN A 50 -11.47 -11.70 -3.90
CA ASN A 50 -12.76 -11.81 -4.56
C ASN A 50 -13.07 -13.24 -4.96
N VAL A 51 -12.11 -13.94 -5.54
CA VAL A 51 -12.26 -15.33 -6.00
C VAL A 51 -12.35 -16.31 -4.81
N THR A 52 -11.59 -16.07 -3.74
CA THR A 52 -11.52 -17.00 -2.60
C THR A 52 -12.65 -16.81 -1.59
N LEU A 53 -12.99 -15.57 -1.26
CA LEU A 53 -13.93 -15.22 -0.21
C LEU A 53 -15.27 -14.67 -0.74
N GLY A 54 -15.30 -14.30 -2.01
CA GLY A 54 -16.42 -13.61 -2.65
C GLY A 54 -16.16 -12.12 -2.81
N ARG A 55 -16.79 -11.55 -3.87
CA ARG A 55 -16.50 -10.19 -4.34
C ARG A 55 -16.71 -9.15 -3.24
N TYR A 56 -15.63 -8.42 -2.96
CA TYR A 56 -15.54 -7.31 -1.99
C TYR A 56 -16.05 -7.63 -0.57
N LYS A 57 -16.11 -8.92 -0.18
CA LYS A 57 -16.43 -9.32 1.19
C LYS A 57 -15.32 -8.95 2.18
N MET A 58 -14.08 -8.95 1.72
CA MET A 58 -12.92 -8.48 2.46
C MET A 58 -12.16 -7.50 1.58
N ILE A 59 -11.94 -6.28 2.07
CA ILE A 59 -11.22 -5.23 1.36
C ILE A 59 -10.01 -4.83 2.19
N PRO A 60 -8.79 -5.13 1.73
CA PRO A 60 -7.54 -4.74 2.41
C PRO A 60 -7.39 -3.22 2.53
N ASN A 61 -6.60 -2.79 3.52
CA ASN A 61 -6.35 -1.37 3.75
C ASN A 61 -5.68 -0.69 2.54
N GLU A 62 -4.81 -1.39 1.83
CA GLU A 62 -4.13 -0.91 0.62
C GLU A 62 -5.13 -0.59 -0.49
N VAL A 63 -6.18 -1.40 -0.66
CA VAL A 63 -7.27 -1.15 -1.60
C VAL A 63 -8.09 0.08 -1.15
N LYS A 64 -8.41 0.17 0.14
CA LYS A 64 -9.12 1.35 0.70
C LYS A 64 -8.31 2.62 0.49
N ASP A 65 -7.00 2.56 0.70
CA ASP A 65 -6.09 3.69 0.52
C ASP A 65 -5.95 4.10 -0.94
N LEU A 66 -5.97 3.13 -1.88
CA LEU A 66 -6.04 3.43 -3.31
C LEU A 66 -7.37 4.15 -3.64
N VAL A 67 -8.49 3.65 -3.13
CA VAL A 67 -9.81 4.26 -3.32
C VAL A 67 -9.89 5.66 -2.71
N ARG A 68 -9.24 5.90 -1.55
CA ARG A 68 -9.12 7.24 -0.94
C ARG A 68 -8.29 8.22 -1.77
N GLY A 69 -7.48 7.73 -2.70
CA GLY A 69 -6.58 8.56 -3.51
C GLY A 69 -5.18 8.75 -2.92
N LYS A 70 -4.79 7.98 -1.89
CA LYS A 70 -3.45 8.07 -1.28
C LYS A 70 -2.31 7.66 -2.23
N TYR A 71 -2.62 6.94 -3.30
CA TYR A 71 -1.67 6.62 -4.39
C TYR A 71 -1.78 7.59 -5.57
N GLY A 72 -2.50 8.70 -5.41
CA GLY A 72 -2.79 9.66 -6.45
C GLY A 72 -4.10 9.35 -7.20
N ARG A 73 -4.41 10.19 -8.20
CA ARG A 73 -5.63 10.06 -9.01
C ARG A 73 -5.52 8.89 -9.98
N THR A 74 -6.55 8.07 -10.02
CA THR A 74 -6.67 6.97 -10.99
C THR A 74 -6.96 7.49 -12.41
N PRO A 75 -6.55 6.75 -13.48
CA PRO A 75 -6.80 7.13 -14.88
C PRO A 75 -8.28 7.29 -15.25
N ALA A 76 -9.15 6.50 -14.62
CA ALA A 76 -10.59 6.61 -14.77
C ALA A 76 -11.28 6.68 -13.41
N PRO A 77 -12.55 7.08 -13.32
CA PRO A 77 -13.31 7.03 -12.08
C PRO A 77 -13.36 5.62 -11.50
N ILE A 78 -13.26 5.52 -10.18
CA ILE A 78 -13.49 4.27 -9.44
C ILE A 78 -14.99 3.97 -9.47
N ASP A 79 -15.34 2.69 -9.61
CA ASP A 79 -16.72 2.23 -9.56
C ASP A 79 -17.41 2.72 -8.28
N PRO A 80 -18.60 3.38 -8.37
CA PRO A 80 -19.28 3.96 -7.22
C PRO A 80 -19.67 2.94 -6.14
N GLU A 81 -20.03 1.71 -6.54
CA GLU A 81 -20.40 0.65 -5.59
C GLU A 81 -19.16 0.15 -4.85
N VAL A 82 -18.06 -0.05 -5.58
CA VAL A 82 -16.77 -0.43 -4.97
C VAL A 82 -16.25 0.67 -4.05
N LYS A 83 -16.36 1.93 -4.45
CA LYS A 83 -16.02 3.08 -3.57
C LYS A 83 -16.83 3.03 -2.28
N LYS A 84 -18.15 2.86 -2.38
CA LYS A 84 -19.03 2.79 -1.22
C LYS A 84 -18.69 1.63 -0.29
N LEU A 85 -18.38 0.45 -0.85
CA LEU A 85 -17.97 -0.71 -0.07
C LEU A 85 -16.61 -0.51 0.63
N ALA A 86 -15.67 0.17 -0.03
CA ALA A 86 -14.32 0.34 0.47
C ALA A 86 -14.19 1.43 1.54
N ILE A 87 -14.80 2.60 1.33
CA ILE A 87 -14.62 3.79 2.16
C ILE A 87 -15.95 4.47 2.57
N GLY A 88 -17.11 3.92 2.17
CA GLY A 88 -18.41 4.51 2.50
C GLY A 88 -18.58 5.90 1.89
N ASP A 89 -18.95 6.86 2.73
CA ASP A 89 -19.16 8.26 2.34
C ASP A 89 -17.92 9.13 2.57
N GLU A 90 -16.77 8.52 2.88
CA GLU A 90 -15.51 9.27 3.02
C GLU A 90 -15.17 10.00 1.70
N PRO A 91 -14.76 11.29 1.77
CA PRO A 91 -14.29 12.00 0.58
C PRO A 91 -12.98 11.41 0.07
N GLN A 92 -12.81 11.41 -1.25
CA GLN A 92 -11.51 11.10 -1.85
C GLN A 92 -10.58 12.31 -1.75
N ILE A 93 -9.29 12.05 -1.63
CA ILE A 93 -8.25 13.08 -1.70
C ILE A 93 -8.27 13.69 -3.11
N ASP A 94 -8.36 14.99 -3.21
CA ASP A 94 -8.41 15.77 -4.46
C ASP A 94 -7.13 16.56 -4.75
N HIS A 95 -6.18 16.51 -3.83
CA HIS A 95 -4.87 17.15 -3.89
C HIS A 95 -3.74 16.11 -3.90
N ARG A 96 -2.50 16.56 -4.00
CA ARG A 96 -1.32 15.68 -3.95
C ARG A 96 -1.12 15.14 -2.53
N PRO A 97 -1.16 13.80 -2.32
CA PRO A 97 -1.04 13.23 -0.97
C PRO A 97 0.25 13.61 -0.23
N ALA A 98 1.33 13.88 -0.97
CA ALA A 98 2.59 14.31 -0.36
C ALA A 98 2.52 15.69 0.31
N ASP A 99 1.53 16.52 -0.05
CA ASP A 99 1.36 17.84 0.56
C ASP A 99 0.81 17.76 2.00
N ASP A 100 0.25 16.61 2.38
CA ASP A 100 -0.20 16.30 3.74
C ASP A 100 0.96 15.90 4.67
N ILE A 101 2.15 15.64 4.12
CA ILE A 101 3.31 15.21 4.90
C ILE A 101 4.03 16.43 5.46
N ALA A 102 3.90 16.65 6.77
CA ALA A 102 4.64 17.70 7.45
C ALA A 102 6.15 17.43 7.42
N PRO A 103 7.01 18.48 7.40
CA PRO A 103 8.45 18.33 7.53
C PRO A 103 8.81 17.55 8.80
N GLN A 104 9.62 16.49 8.67
CA GLN A 104 9.90 15.57 9.78
C GLN A 104 11.34 15.64 10.31
N MET A 105 12.23 16.40 9.67
CA MET A 105 13.66 16.40 9.97
C MET A 105 13.96 16.65 11.46
N GLU A 106 13.37 17.68 12.06
CA GLU A 106 13.62 18.02 13.46
C GLU A 106 13.08 16.96 14.43
N SER A 107 11.90 16.38 14.13
CA SER A 107 11.34 15.30 14.94
C SER A 107 12.16 14.03 14.86
N LEU A 108 12.73 13.73 13.70
CA LEU A 108 13.59 12.55 13.49
C LEU A 108 14.93 12.70 14.20
N LYS A 109 15.54 13.90 14.15
CA LYS A 109 16.75 14.20 14.93
C LYS A 109 16.50 14.05 16.44
N ALA A 110 15.38 14.56 16.94
CA ALA A 110 15.01 14.41 18.34
C ALA A 110 14.81 12.95 18.75
N LYS A 111 14.18 12.13 17.91
CA LYS A 111 14.02 10.68 18.14
C LYS A 111 15.34 9.95 18.16
N LEU A 112 16.28 10.28 17.25
CA LEU A 112 17.61 9.71 17.25
C LEU A 112 18.43 10.11 18.49
N ALA A 113 18.34 11.36 18.89
CA ALA A 113 18.98 11.83 20.12
C ALA A 113 18.45 11.06 21.36
N ALA A 114 17.13 10.89 21.45
CA ALA A 114 16.49 10.10 22.52
C ALA A 114 16.88 8.61 22.48
N ALA A 115 17.17 8.07 21.29
CA ALA A 115 17.66 6.71 21.10
C ALA A 115 19.17 6.53 21.39
N GLY A 116 19.86 7.61 21.80
CA GLY A 116 21.29 7.57 22.15
C GLY A 116 22.25 8.06 21.05
N TYR A 117 21.71 8.66 19.97
CA TYR A 117 22.50 9.15 18.82
C TYR A 117 22.33 10.68 18.63
N PRO A 118 22.77 11.53 19.63
CA PRO A 118 22.55 12.98 19.56
C PRO A 118 23.37 13.67 18.47
N ASN A 119 24.44 13.06 17.99
CA ASN A 119 25.33 13.59 16.95
C ASN A 119 25.09 12.93 15.59
N ALA A 120 23.89 12.37 15.37
CA ALA A 120 23.51 11.79 14.08
C ALA A 120 23.63 12.84 12.95
N ASP A 121 24.35 12.48 11.90
CA ASP A 121 24.47 13.31 10.70
C ASP A 121 23.23 13.19 9.81
N ILE A 122 23.23 13.87 8.64
CA ILE A 122 22.10 13.86 7.73
C ILE A 122 21.81 12.47 7.17
N ASP A 123 22.85 11.68 6.92
CA ASP A 123 22.71 10.33 6.35
C ASP A 123 22.11 9.37 7.39
N ASP A 124 22.46 9.53 8.65
CA ASP A 124 21.87 8.79 9.76
C ASP A 124 20.38 9.12 9.91
N VAL A 125 20.02 10.40 9.86
CA VAL A 125 18.63 10.86 9.96
C VAL A 125 17.79 10.32 8.80
N LEU A 126 18.32 10.37 7.58
CA LEU A 126 17.63 9.84 6.39
C LEU A 126 17.51 8.31 6.45
N SER A 127 18.56 7.61 6.87
CA SER A 127 18.54 6.16 7.07
C SER A 127 17.49 5.74 8.08
N TYR A 128 17.41 6.47 9.21
CA TYR A 128 16.40 6.24 10.22
C TYR A 128 14.97 6.57 9.73
N ALA A 129 14.82 7.62 8.93
CA ALA A 129 13.53 7.99 8.35
C ALA A 129 12.97 6.90 7.44
N LEU A 130 13.83 6.27 6.63
CA LEU A 130 13.43 5.28 5.64
C LEU A 130 13.30 3.87 6.25
N PHE A 131 14.19 3.50 7.17
CA PHE A 131 14.30 2.15 7.73
C PHE A 131 14.64 2.19 9.23
N PRO A 132 13.72 2.61 10.10
CA PRO A 132 14.02 2.93 11.50
C PRO A 132 14.67 1.75 12.26
N ASP A 133 14.10 0.56 12.19
CA ASP A 133 14.61 -0.59 12.94
C ASP A 133 15.97 -1.07 12.43
N VAL A 134 16.15 -1.05 11.08
CA VAL A 134 17.41 -1.46 10.44
C VAL A 134 18.51 -0.45 10.76
N ALA A 135 18.21 0.85 10.69
CA ALA A 135 19.16 1.91 11.02
C ALA A 135 19.62 1.82 12.49
N LEU A 136 18.70 1.67 13.43
CA LEU A 136 19.06 1.51 14.85
C LEU A 136 19.90 0.26 15.11
N ALA A 137 19.57 -0.86 14.48
CA ALA A 137 20.37 -2.07 14.57
C ALA A 137 21.78 -1.89 14.02
N TYR A 138 21.91 -1.19 12.90
CA TYR A 138 23.20 -0.84 12.31
C TYR A 138 24.01 0.09 13.20
N PHE A 139 23.41 1.16 13.73
CA PHE A 139 24.08 2.12 14.60
C PHE A 139 24.59 1.45 15.87
N LYS A 140 23.78 0.59 16.50
CA LYS A 140 24.19 -0.17 17.69
C LYS A 140 25.43 -1.03 17.47
N LYS A 141 25.65 -1.49 16.22
CA LYS A 141 26.78 -2.36 15.87
C LYS A 141 28.01 -1.58 15.42
N HIS A 142 27.84 -0.38 14.85
CA HIS A 142 28.91 0.33 14.12
C HIS A 142 29.20 1.73 14.66
N ARG A 143 28.42 2.23 15.60
CA ARG A 143 28.57 3.50 16.30
C ARG A 143 28.50 3.30 17.81
#